data_74935e9851dfb3e759a766afa9fbe58c
#
_entry.id   74935e9851dfb3e759a766afa9fbe58c
#
_cell.length_a   1.000
_cell.length_b   1.000
_cell.length_c   1.000
_cell.angle_alpha   90.00
_cell.angle_beta   90.00
_cell.angle_gamma   90.00
#
_symmetry.space_group_name_H-M   'P 1'
#
loop_
_entity.id
_entity.type
_entity.pdbx_description
1 polymer ?
#
loop_
_entity_poly.entity_id
_entity_poly.type
_entity_poly.pdbx_seq_one_letter_code
_entity_poly.pdbx_strand_id
1 'polypeptide(L)'
;NIHGLHPELIRLLGRMKYRTSYGQNVLNHSIEVSHIAGLMAAELGVDVATAKRAGLLHDIGKAIDHEVEGSHVTIGVDIARKYKESEAVIHAIEAHHGDVEPHTVVACLVQAADAISASRPGARRENIESYVKRLEKLEEVSKSFPGIASSYAIQAGREIRIMVKPEEVSEDQMVLLARDIAKKIEDELTYPGQIKVHVLRETKAVDYAK
;
A
#
# COMPACT_ATOMS: atom_id res chain seq x y z
N ASN A 1 -21.05 -5.34 -16.76
CA ASN A 1 -22.35 -5.99 -16.64
C ASN A 1 -22.20 -7.34 -15.92
N ILE A 2 -22.44 -7.36 -14.59
CA ILE A 2 -22.49 -8.56 -13.76
C ILE A 2 -23.92 -8.73 -13.30
N HIS A 3 -24.54 -9.86 -13.63
CA HIS A 3 -25.95 -10.12 -13.35
C HIS A 3 -26.11 -11.33 -12.43
N GLY A 4 -27.27 -11.44 -11.75
CA GLY A 4 -27.60 -12.60 -10.92
C GLY A 4 -26.75 -12.77 -9.67
N LEU A 5 -26.21 -11.68 -9.10
CA LEU A 5 -25.62 -11.71 -7.75
C LEU A 5 -26.73 -11.93 -6.71
N HIS A 6 -26.45 -12.78 -5.72
CA HIS A 6 -27.37 -12.95 -4.60
C HIS A 6 -27.58 -11.62 -3.86
N PRO A 7 -28.80 -11.25 -3.41
CA PRO A 7 -29.06 -9.99 -2.72
C PRO A 7 -28.12 -9.71 -1.53
N GLU A 8 -27.76 -10.75 -0.77
CA GLU A 8 -26.82 -10.61 0.35
C GLU A 8 -25.39 -10.28 -0.11
N LEU A 9 -24.92 -10.79 -1.27
CA LEU A 9 -23.63 -10.39 -1.82
C LEU A 9 -23.64 -8.90 -2.21
N ILE A 10 -24.76 -8.43 -2.78
CA ILE A 10 -24.93 -7.00 -3.11
C ILE A 10 -24.91 -6.16 -1.82
N ARG A 11 -25.54 -6.62 -0.74
CA ARG A 11 -25.50 -5.95 0.56
C ARG A 11 -24.09 -5.89 1.14
N LEU A 12 -23.34 -6.99 1.07
CA LEU A 12 -21.95 -7.05 1.53
C LEU A 12 -21.04 -6.14 0.69
N LEU A 13 -21.18 -6.12 -0.64
CA LEU A 13 -20.48 -5.17 -1.50
C LEU A 13 -20.80 -3.72 -1.10
N GLY A 14 -22.07 -3.42 -0.77
CA GLY A 14 -22.48 -2.11 -0.27
C GLY A 14 -21.76 -1.71 1.02
N ARG A 15 -21.49 -2.64 1.94
CA ARG A 15 -20.71 -2.39 3.18
C ARG A 15 -19.27 -2.03 2.89
N MET A 16 -18.66 -2.59 1.84
CA MET A 16 -17.28 -2.31 1.43
C MET A 16 -17.07 -0.84 1.02
N LYS A 17 -18.14 -0.10 0.69
CA LYS A 17 -18.09 1.35 0.43
C LYS A 17 -17.52 2.13 1.61
N TYR A 18 -17.74 1.67 2.82
CA TYR A 18 -17.31 2.33 4.06
C TYR A 18 -16.03 1.73 4.64
N ARG A 19 -15.37 0.82 3.90
CA ARG A 19 -14.13 0.18 4.29
C ARG A 19 -12.96 0.71 3.47
N THR A 20 -11.86 0.92 4.17
CA THR A 20 -10.57 1.32 3.58
C THR A 20 -9.53 0.29 3.97
N SER A 21 -8.76 -0.20 3.01
CA SER A 21 -7.65 -1.13 3.20
C SER A 21 -6.42 -0.54 2.52
N TYR A 22 -5.31 -0.40 3.26
CA TYR A 22 -4.07 0.22 2.77
C TYR A 22 -4.29 1.59 2.07
N GLY A 23 -5.23 2.39 2.59
CA GLY A 23 -5.56 3.71 2.05
C GLY A 23 -6.44 3.72 0.80
N GLN A 24 -6.86 2.56 0.30
CA GLN A 24 -7.75 2.41 -0.85
C GLN A 24 -9.16 2.01 -0.39
N ASN A 25 -10.20 2.64 -0.95
CA ASN A 25 -11.58 2.22 -0.69
C ASN A 25 -11.82 0.83 -1.29
N VAL A 26 -12.28 -0.11 -0.47
CA VAL A 26 -12.35 -1.54 -0.83
C VAL A 26 -13.35 -1.80 -1.97
N LEU A 27 -14.51 -1.12 -1.98
CA LEU A 27 -15.48 -1.27 -3.07
C LEU A 27 -14.93 -0.74 -4.40
N ASN A 28 -14.34 0.45 -4.39
CA ASN A 28 -13.77 1.03 -5.60
C ASN A 28 -12.64 0.17 -6.16
N HIS A 29 -11.79 -0.37 -5.28
CA HIS A 29 -10.75 -1.32 -5.64
C HIS A 29 -11.35 -2.58 -6.29
N SER A 30 -12.35 -3.20 -5.67
CA SER A 30 -13.01 -4.40 -6.23
C SER A 30 -13.65 -4.13 -7.59
N ILE A 31 -14.25 -2.96 -7.79
CA ILE A 31 -14.79 -2.54 -9.09
C ILE A 31 -13.66 -2.41 -10.13
N GLU A 32 -12.53 -1.80 -9.75
CA GLU A 32 -11.38 -1.63 -10.62
C GLU A 32 -10.76 -2.98 -11.01
N VAL A 33 -10.54 -3.87 -10.03
CA VAL A 33 -10.06 -5.25 -10.26
C VAL A 33 -10.99 -5.99 -11.21
N SER A 34 -12.31 -5.88 -11.02
CA SER A 34 -13.30 -6.45 -11.93
C SER A 34 -13.16 -5.96 -13.38
N HIS A 35 -12.92 -4.65 -13.56
CA HIS A 35 -12.71 -4.08 -14.90
C HIS A 35 -11.41 -4.57 -15.53
N ILE A 36 -10.31 -4.54 -14.81
CA ILE A 36 -8.99 -4.95 -15.29
C ILE A 36 -8.99 -6.44 -15.63
N ALA A 37 -9.50 -7.29 -14.73
CA ALA A 37 -9.63 -8.74 -14.99
C ALA A 37 -10.50 -9.03 -16.23
N GLY A 38 -11.58 -8.29 -16.39
CA GLY A 38 -12.45 -8.42 -17.55
C GLY A 38 -11.81 -7.99 -18.87
N LEU A 39 -10.99 -6.93 -18.87
CA LEU A 39 -10.22 -6.51 -20.04
C LEU A 39 -9.17 -7.56 -20.42
N MET A 40 -8.39 -8.04 -19.45
CA MET A 40 -7.40 -9.09 -19.70
C MET A 40 -8.04 -10.38 -20.18
N ALA A 41 -9.21 -10.76 -19.63
CA ALA A 41 -9.96 -11.92 -20.07
C ALA A 41 -10.42 -11.79 -21.53
N ALA A 42 -10.86 -10.60 -21.94
CA ALA A 42 -11.27 -10.33 -23.33
C ALA A 42 -10.08 -10.46 -24.30
N GLU A 43 -8.91 -9.93 -23.95
CA GLU A 43 -7.69 -10.03 -24.76
C GLU A 43 -7.20 -11.48 -24.90
N LEU A 44 -7.36 -12.30 -23.87
CA LEU A 44 -6.95 -13.70 -23.88
C LEU A 44 -8.04 -14.65 -24.42
N GLY A 45 -9.22 -14.15 -24.76
CA GLY A 45 -10.32 -14.97 -25.28
C GLY A 45 -10.92 -15.92 -24.23
N VAL A 46 -10.83 -15.60 -22.93
CA VAL A 46 -11.43 -16.39 -21.84
C VAL A 46 -12.72 -15.74 -21.32
N ASP A 47 -13.45 -16.43 -20.44
CA ASP A 47 -14.76 -15.97 -19.95
C ASP A 47 -14.66 -14.63 -19.18
N VAL A 48 -15.04 -13.57 -19.87
CA VAL A 48 -15.06 -12.19 -19.37
C VAL A 48 -16.05 -12.02 -18.21
N ALA A 49 -17.19 -12.70 -18.26
CA ALA A 49 -18.24 -12.57 -17.24
C ALA A 49 -17.77 -13.15 -15.90
N THR A 50 -17.17 -14.35 -15.95
CA THR A 50 -16.59 -14.99 -14.76
C THR A 50 -15.39 -14.20 -14.22
N ALA A 51 -14.49 -13.70 -15.07
CA ALA A 51 -13.36 -12.88 -14.64
C ALA A 51 -13.80 -11.59 -13.94
N LYS A 52 -14.77 -10.87 -14.49
CA LYS A 52 -15.37 -9.68 -13.86
C LYS A 52 -16.04 -9.99 -12.53
N ARG A 53 -16.78 -11.08 -12.46
CA ARG A 53 -17.48 -11.51 -11.25
C ARG A 53 -16.50 -11.88 -10.15
N ALA A 54 -15.48 -12.65 -10.47
CA ALA A 54 -14.42 -13.04 -9.56
C ALA A 54 -13.64 -11.82 -9.05
N GLY A 55 -13.25 -10.90 -9.93
CA GLY A 55 -12.58 -9.65 -9.56
C GLY A 55 -13.43 -8.75 -8.67
N LEU A 56 -14.76 -8.70 -8.88
CA LEU A 56 -15.67 -7.93 -8.02
C LEU A 56 -15.76 -8.53 -6.61
N LEU A 57 -15.72 -9.85 -6.49
CA LEU A 57 -15.94 -10.57 -5.24
C LEU A 57 -14.66 -10.99 -4.52
N HIS A 58 -13.46 -10.79 -5.11
CA HIS A 58 -12.21 -11.31 -4.54
C HIS A 58 -11.97 -10.90 -3.08
N ASP A 59 -12.36 -9.68 -2.73
CA ASP A 59 -12.20 -9.06 -1.42
C ASP A 59 -13.50 -9.04 -0.57
N ILE A 60 -14.54 -9.81 -0.93
CA ILE A 60 -15.86 -9.73 -0.29
C ILE A 60 -15.78 -10.01 1.23
N GLY A 61 -14.83 -10.80 1.68
CA GLY A 61 -14.61 -11.08 3.11
C GLY A 61 -14.30 -9.84 3.93
N LYS A 62 -13.69 -8.81 3.34
CA LYS A 62 -13.42 -7.52 4.00
C LYS A 62 -14.69 -6.77 4.42
N ALA A 63 -15.87 -7.19 3.96
CA ALA A 63 -17.13 -6.63 4.41
C ALA A 63 -17.44 -6.95 5.88
N ILE A 64 -16.87 -8.05 6.43
CA ILE A 64 -17.18 -8.56 7.78
C ILE A 64 -15.96 -9.12 8.54
N ASP A 65 -14.74 -8.99 8.02
CA ASP A 65 -13.51 -9.54 8.64
C ASP A 65 -13.21 -9.01 10.06
N HIS A 66 -13.79 -7.89 10.44
CA HIS A 66 -13.71 -7.33 11.80
C HIS A 66 -14.82 -7.83 12.74
N GLU A 67 -15.83 -8.53 12.22
CA GLU A 67 -16.94 -9.11 12.97
C GLU A 67 -16.79 -10.63 13.13
N VAL A 68 -15.95 -11.25 12.28
CA VAL A 68 -15.77 -12.72 12.19
C VAL A 68 -14.28 -13.05 12.25
N GLU A 69 -13.93 -14.06 13.02
CA GLU A 69 -12.56 -14.54 13.14
C GLU A 69 -12.10 -15.25 11.84
N GLY A 70 -10.89 -14.93 11.37
CA GLY A 70 -10.32 -15.50 10.16
C GLY A 70 -9.75 -14.47 9.20
N SER A 71 -9.05 -14.94 8.16
CA SER A 71 -8.58 -14.06 7.08
C SER A 71 -9.75 -13.65 6.17
N HIS A 72 -9.68 -12.46 5.57
CA HIS A 72 -10.69 -12.03 4.59
C HIS A 72 -10.82 -13.00 3.41
N VAL A 73 -9.75 -13.75 3.08
CA VAL A 73 -9.77 -14.79 2.05
C VAL A 73 -10.66 -15.94 2.48
N THR A 74 -10.42 -16.51 3.67
CA THR A 74 -11.22 -17.62 4.21
C THR A 74 -12.69 -17.24 4.35
N ILE A 75 -12.94 -16.07 4.94
CA ILE A 75 -14.29 -15.52 5.10
C ILE A 75 -14.96 -15.30 3.72
N GLY A 76 -14.20 -14.80 2.74
CA GLY A 76 -14.67 -14.57 1.38
C GLY A 76 -15.08 -15.86 0.67
N VAL A 77 -14.28 -16.92 0.82
CA VAL A 77 -14.58 -18.27 0.30
C VAL A 77 -15.87 -18.82 0.92
N ASP A 78 -16.02 -18.72 2.24
CA ASP A 78 -17.22 -19.19 2.94
C ASP A 78 -18.47 -18.43 2.50
N ILE A 79 -18.39 -17.12 2.33
CA ILE A 79 -19.46 -16.28 1.79
C ILE A 79 -19.82 -16.74 0.37
N ALA A 80 -18.82 -16.89 -0.51
CA ALA A 80 -19.05 -17.28 -1.90
C ALA A 80 -19.70 -18.67 -2.00
N ARG A 81 -19.25 -19.64 -1.22
CA ARG A 81 -19.86 -20.98 -1.12
C ARG A 81 -21.31 -20.92 -0.61
N LYS A 82 -21.54 -20.17 0.46
CA LYS A 82 -22.87 -19.99 1.06
C LYS A 82 -23.89 -19.45 0.04
N TYR A 83 -23.47 -18.53 -0.80
CA TYR A 83 -24.33 -17.91 -1.80
C TYR A 83 -24.21 -18.52 -3.20
N LYS A 84 -23.62 -19.73 -3.26
CA LYS A 84 -23.59 -20.59 -4.46
C LYS A 84 -22.92 -19.94 -5.67
N GLU A 85 -21.81 -19.24 -5.43
CA GLU A 85 -20.93 -18.81 -6.51
C GLU A 85 -20.26 -20.02 -7.19
N SER A 86 -19.85 -19.85 -8.44
CA SER A 86 -19.17 -20.93 -9.18
C SER A 86 -17.79 -21.24 -8.58
N GLU A 87 -17.35 -22.50 -8.73
CA GLU A 87 -16.01 -22.93 -8.27
C GLU A 87 -14.88 -22.06 -8.85
N ALA A 88 -15.01 -21.58 -10.08
CA ALA A 88 -14.03 -20.68 -10.69
C ALA A 88 -13.95 -19.33 -9.95
N VAL A 89 -15.06 -18.79 -9.48
CA VAL A 89 -15.12 -17.56 -8.67
C VAL A 89 -14.55 -17.82 -7.28
N ILE A 90 -14.96 -18.93 -6.64
CA ILE A 90 -14.48 -19.32 -5.30
C ILE A 90 -12.97 -19.51 -5.31
N HIS A 91 -12.44 -20.24 -6.29
CA HIS A 91 -11.01 -20.46 -6.42
C HIS A 91 -10.23 -19.15 -6.66
N ALA A 92 -10.78 -18.24 -7.46
CA ALA A 92 -10.16 -16.93 -7.65
C ALA A 92 -10.10 -16.09 -6.36
N ILE A 93 -11.15 -16.18 -5.51
CA ILE A 93 -11.14 -15.56 -4.16
C ILE A 93 -10.08 -16.22 -3.28
N GLU A 94 -9.95 -17.54 -3.32
CA GLU A 94 -9.02 -18.28 -2.48
C GLU A 94 -7.55 -18.03 -2.85
N ALA A 95 -7.26 -17.90 -4.15
CA ALA A 95 -5.90 -17.86 -4.69
C ALA A 95 -5.33 -16.44 -4.87
N HIS A 96 -6.12 -15.35 -4.70
CA HIS A 96 -5.68 -14.01 -5.12
C HIS A 96 -4.46 -13.46 -4.38
N HIS A 97 -4.15 -13.94 -3.17
CA HIS A 97 -2.92 -13.59 -2.44
C HIS A 97 -1.79 -14.61 -2.57
N GLY A 98 -2.00 -15.72 -3.29
CA GLY A 98 -0.97 -16.73 -3.51
C GLY A 98 -0.81 -17.74 -2.38
N ASP A 99 -1.67 -17.73 -1.36
CA ASP A 99 -1.71 -18.76 -0.31
C ASP A 99 -2.12 -20.13 -0.87
N VAL A 100 -2.91 -20.11 -1.95
CA VAL A 100 -3.26 -21.27 -2.75
C VAL A 100 -2.80 -21.03 -4.20
N GLU A 101 -2.24 -22.06 -4.82
CA GLU A 101 -1.75 -21.97 -6.21
C GLU A 101 -2.90 -21.73 -7.19
N PRO A 102 -2.86 -20.67 -8.03
CA PRO A 102 -3.90 -20.41 -9.01
C PRO A 102 -3.80 -21.39 -10.17
N HIS A 103 -4.74 -22.33 -10.26
CA HIS A 103 -4.79 -23.35 -11.33
C HIS A 103 -5.81 -23.05 -12.44
N THR A 104 -6.46 -21.87 -12.38
CA THR A 104 -7.36 -21.39 -13.45
C THR A 104 -6.85 -20.07 -14.01
N VAL A 105 -7.07 -19.82 -15.30
CA VAL A 105 -6.71 -18.54 -15.92
C VAL A 105 -7.42 -17.39 -15.22
N VAL A 106 -8.69 -17.56 -14.84
CA VAL A 106 -9.45 -16.53 -14.10
C VAL A 106 -8.78 -16.16 -12.78
N ALA A 107 -8.28 -17.13 -12.00
CA ALA A 107 -7.58 -16.86 -10.74
C ALA A 107 -6.28 -16.06 -10.98
N CYS A 108 -5.48 -16.44 -11.99
CA CYS A 108 -4.28 -15.70 -12.38
C CYS A 108 -4.62 -14.25 -12.79
N LEU A 109 -5.70 -14.06 -13.55
CA LEU A 109 -6.14 -12.73 -13.99
C LEU A 109 -6.60 -11.86 -12.82
N VAL A 110 -7.31 -12.43 -11.85
CA VAL A 110 -7.76 -11.69 -10.65
C VAL A 110 -6.55 -11.29 -9.81
N GLN A 111 -5.58 -12.18 -9.59
CA GLN A 111 -4.35 -11.88 -8.87
C GLN A 111 -3.55 -10.75 -9.56
N ALA A 112 -3.39 -10.83 -10.88
CA ALA A 112 -2.71 -9.79 -11.65
C ALA A 112 -3.46 -8.45 -11.60
N ALA A 113 -4.79 -8.48 -11.73
CA ALA A 113 -5.65 -7.29 -11.68
C ALA A 113 -5.61 -6.61 -10.30
N ASP A 114 -5.62 -7.38 -9.21
CA ASP A 114 -5.45 -6.89 -7.85
C ASP A 114 -4.11 -6.17 -7.69
N ALA A 115 -3.01 -6.82 -8.09
CA ALA A 115 -1.68 -6.22 -8.04
C ALA A 115 -1.58 -4.91 -8.86
N ILE A 116 -2.15 -4.85 -10.05
CA ILE A 116 -2.19 -3.65 -10.90
C ILE A 116 -2.99 -2.54 -10.21
N SER A 117 -4.19 -2.83 -9.73
CA SER A 117 -5.03 -1.84 -9.04
C SER A 117 -4.36 -1.29 -7.78
N ALA A 118 -3.69 -2.16 -7.01
CA ALA A 118 -3.00 -1.77 -5.78
C ALA A 118 -1.73 -0.93 -6.03
N SER A 119 -1.02 -1.17 -7.14
CA SER A 119 0.28 -0.55 -7.44
C SER A 119 0.19 0.75 -8.23
N ARG A 120 -0.96 1.07 -8.84
CA ARG A 120 -1.09 2.28 -9.66
C ARG A 120 -0.87 3.56 -8.84
N PRO A 121 -0.28 4.62 -9.42
CA PRO A 121 -0.06 5.89 -8.74
C PRO A 121 -1.36 6.46 -8.13
N GLY A 122 -1.35 6.78 -6.84
CA GLY A 122 -2.48 7.37 -6.12
C GLY A 122 -3.58 6.39 -5.70
N ALA A 123 -3.46 5.09 -5.95
CA ALA A 123 -4.41 4.08 -5.51
C ALA A 123 -4.47 3.98 -3.99
N ARG A 124 -3.32 3.87 -3.37
CA ARG A 124 -3.16 3.83 -1.92
C ARG A 124 -2.94 5.25 -1.42
N ARG A 125 -4.01 5.88 -0.95
CA ARG A 125 -3.89 7.15 -0.23
C ARG A 125 -3.34 6.83 1.15
N GLU A 126 -2.12 7.30 1.41
CA GLU A 126 -1.56 7.26 2.74
C GLU A 126 -2.49 8.06 3.68
N ASN A 127 -2.93 7.46 4.78
CA ASN A 127 -3.66 8.20 5.79
C ASN A 127 -2.69 9.14 6.53
N ILE A 128 -3.23 10.20 7.14
CA ILE A 128 -2.43 11.21 7.85
C ILE A 128 -1.57 10.55 8.94
N GLU A 129 -2.08 9.52 9.62
CA GLU A 129 -1.36 8.84 10.70
C GLU A 129 -0.14 8.06 10.19
N SER A 130 -0.29 7.29 9.09
CA SER A 130 0.85 6.56 8.50
C SER A 130 1.87 7.51 7.87
N TYR A 131 1.39 8.63 7.32
CA TYR A 131 2.24 9.71 6.83
C TYR A 131 3.07 10.33 7.97
N VAL A 132 2.44 10.71 9.07
CA VAL A 132 3.12 11.29 10.25
C VAL A 132 4.14 10.29 10.83
N LYS A 133 3.73 9.03 11.05
CA LYS A 133 4.63 7.98 11.54
C LYS A 133 5.85 7.76 10.63
N ARG A 134 5.68 7.89 9.32
CA ARG A 134 6.81 7.78 8.39
C ARG A 134 7.77 8.96 8.52
N LEU A 135 7.26 10.19 8.67
CA LEU A 135 8.10 11.36 8.91
C LEU A 135 8.85 11.24 10.24
N GLU A 136 8.16 10.86 11.31
CA GLU A 136 8.77 10.66 12.64
C GLU A 136 9.89 9.61 12.57
N LYS A 137 9.65 8.49 11.90
CA LYS A 137 10.63 7.41 11.76
C LYS A 137 11.84 7.83 10.92
N LEU A 138 11.62 8.63 9.87
CA LEU A 138 12.70 9.21 9.06
C LEU A 138 13.59 10.14 9.89
N GLU A 139 12.99 10.98 10.75
CA GLU A 139 13.73 11.83 11.67
C GLU A 139 14.44 11.04 12.78
N GLU A 140 13.83 9.98 13.30
CA GLU A 140 14.39 9.09 14.31
C GLU A 140 15.65 8.39 13.80
N VAL A 141 15.59 7.79 12.60
CA VAL A 141 16.72 7.16 11.93
C VAL A 141 17.87 8.14 11.79
N SER A 142 17.59 9.37 11.36
CA SER A 142 18.61 10.40 11.21
C SER A 142 19.22 10.79 12.58
N LYS A 143 18.40 11.02 13.60
CA LYS A 143 18.86 11.40 14.96
C LYS A 143 19.67 10.33 15.67
N SER A 144 19.64 9.07 15.20
CA SER A 144 20.42 7.97 15.78
C SER A 144 21.94 8.08 15.55
N PHE A 145 22.38 8.96 14.66
CA PHE A 145 23.81 9.18 14.39
C PHE A 145 24.41 10.24 15.33
N PRO A 146 25.68 10.08 15.74
CA PRO A 146 26.36 11.07 16.58
C PRO A 146 26.59 12.38 15.82
N GLY A 147 26.70 13.48 16.57
CA GLY A 147 27.01 14.80 16.01
C GLY A 147 25.81 15.50 15.33
N ILE A 148 24.61 14.93 15.39
CA ILE A 148 23.42 15.58 14.85
C ILE A 148 22.79 16.49 15.89
N ALA A 149 22.57 17.77 15.53
CA ALA A 149 21.90 18.76 16.35
C ALA A 149 20.38 18.68 16.20
N SER A 150 19.90 18.57 14.97
CA SER A 150 18.47 18.43 14.65
C SER A 150 18.27 17.81 13.26
N SER A 151 17.12 17.20 13.03
CA SER A 151 16.72 16.71 11.72
C SER A 151 15.24 16.97 11.49
N TYR A 152 14.88 17.27 10.24
CA TYR A 152 13.52 17.61 9.82
C TYR A 152 13.20 16.95 8.51
N ALA A 153 12.12 16.17 8.49
CA ALA A 153 11.53 15.66 7.26
C ALA A 153 10.73 16.77 6.59
N ILE A 154 11.11 17.14 5.37
CA ILE A 154 10.45 18.21 4.59
C ILE A 154 10.01 17.67 3.22
N GLN A 155 9.31 18.52 2.43
CA GLN A 155 8.77 18.15 1.12
C GLN A 155 7.97 16.84 1.16
N ALA A 156 7.07 16.71 2.13
CA ALA A 156 6.26 15.51 2.34
C ALA A 156 7.09 14.22 2.53
N GLY A 157 8.26 14.32 3.18
CA GLY A 157 9.17 13.19 3.43
C GLY A 157 10.06 12.81 2.26
N ARG A 158 10.13 13.65 1.22
CA ARG A 158 11.05 13.45 0.08
C ARG A 158 12.44 14.03 0.30
N GLU A 159 12.61 14.84 1.35
CA GLU A 159 13.90 15.36 1.79
C GLU A 159 14.00 15.25 3.32
N ILE A 160 15.11 14.77 3.83
CA ILE A 160 15.49 14.89 5.23
C ILE A 160 16.62 15.93 5.34
N ARG A 161 16.37 16.98 6.09
CA ARG A 161 17.34 18.05 6.36
C ARG A 161 17.92 17.87 7.74
N ILE A 162 19.24 17.70 7.82
CA ILE A 162 19.98 17.32 9.00
C ILE A 162 20.98 18.44 9.32
N MET A 163 20.84 19.03 10.49
CA MET A 163 21.79 20.00 11.01
C MET A 163 22.80 19.29 11.90
N VAL A 164 24.07 19.39 11.60
CA VAL A 164 25.15 18.81 12.41
C VAL A 164 25.75 19.87 13.34
N LYS A 165 26.33 19.41 14.44
CA LYS A 165 27.09 20.24 15.34
C LYS A 165 28.49 20.51 14.74
N PRO A 166 28.86 21.78 14.47
CA PRO A 166 30.11 22.12 13.81
C PRO A 166 31.34 21.66 14.57
N GLU A 167 31.25 21.57 15.90
CA GLU A 167 32.31 21.12 16.79
C GLU A 167 32.53 19.59 16.79
N GLU A 168 31.54 18.82 16.39
CA GLU A 168 31.56 17.35 16.40
C GLU A 168 31.76 16.74 15.02
N VAL A 169 31.35 17.45 13.94
CA VAL A 169 31.33 16.93 12.56
C VAL A 169 32.07 17.87 11.62
N SER A 170 33.18 17.40 11.04
CA SER A 170 33.94 18.13 10.02
C SER A 170 33.27 18.08 8.64
N GLU A 171 33.74 18.91 7.69
CA GLU A 171 33.19 18.93 6.32
C GLU A 171 33.39 17.58 5.61
N ASP A 172 34.52 16.94 5.76
CA ASP A 172 34.80 15.63 5.16
C ASP A 172 33.90 14.53 5.75
N GLN A 173 33.60 14.62 7.04
CA GLN A 173 32.69 13.68 7.71
C GLN A 173 31.22 13.82 7.26
N MET A 174 30.81 15.02 6.83
CA MET A 174 29.42 15.24 6.34
C MET A 174 29.08 14.36 5.15
N VAL A 175 30.04 14.15 4.24
CA VAL A 175 29.82 13.33 3.04
C VAL A 175 29.58 11.86 3.41
N LEU A 176 30.38 11.34 4.33
CA LEU A 176 30.26 9.98 4.84
C LEU A 176 28.96 9.84 5.62
N LEU A 177 28.67 10.79 6.51
CA LEU A 177 27.43 10.79 7.30
C LEU A 177 26.18 10.79 6.42
N ALA A 178 26.15 11.60 5.36
CA ALA A 178 25.04 11.62 4.42
C ALA A 178 24.83 10.25 3.74
N ARG A 179 25.92 9.57 3.37
CA ARG A 179 25.89 8.23 2.77
C ARG A 179 25.40 7.17 3.76
N ASP A 180 25.89 7.21 4.99
CA ASP A 180 25.54 6.23 6.01
C ASP A 180 24.08 6.37 6.44
N ILE A 181 23.59 7.61 6.55
CA ILE A 181 22.17 7.89 6.81
C ILE A 181 21.30 7.41 5.65
N ALA A 182 21.69 7.69 4.39
CA ALA A 182 20.97 7.23 3.22
C ALA A 182 20.84 5.70 3.20
N LYS A 183 21.95 5.01 3.45
CA LYS A 183 21.96 3.54 3.52
C LYS A 183 21.07 3.02 4.63
N LYS A 184 21.13 3.61 5.83
CA LYS A 184 20.27 3.18 6.94
C LYS A 184 18.78 3.41 6.64
N ILE A 185 18.44 4.51 5.97
CA ILE A 185 17.08 4.78 5.50
C ILE A 185 16.63 3.70 4.50
N GLU A 186 17.49 3.31 3.55
CA GLU A 186 17.22 2.24 2.58
C GLU A 186 16.99 0.88 3.26
N ASP A 187 17.76 0.56 4.28
CA ASP A 187 17.70 -0.72 5.00
C ASP A 187 16.50 -0.81 5.94
N GLU A 188 16.09 0.29 6.58
CA GLU A 188 15.07 0.27 7.65
C GLU A 188 13.68 0.79 7.23
N LEU A 189 13.58 1.56 6.14
CA LEU A 189 12.35 2.23 5.76
C LEU A 189 11.85 1.82 4.38
N THR A 190 10.55 1.59 4.27
CA THR A 190 9.87 1.45 2.97
C THR A 190 9.26 2.79 2.57
N TYR A 191 9.66 3.34 1.41
CA TYR A 191 9.20 4.63 0.93
C TYR A 191 8.97 4.64 -0.59
N PRO A 192 8.00 5.42 -1.09
CA PRO A 192 7.75 5.53 -2.51
C PRO A 192 8.71 6.55 -3.15
N GLY A 193 9.67 6.09 -3.94
CA GLY A 193 10.59 6.94 -4.70
C GLY A 193 11.92 7.20 -3.98
N GLN A 194 12.53 8.37 -4.20
CA GLN A 194 13.83 8.73 -3.62
C GLN A 194 13.65 9.70 -2.46
N ILE A 195 14.49 9.56 -1.41
CA ILE A 195 14.61 10.51 -0.32
C ILE A 195 15.96 11.22 -0.44
N LYS A 196 15.91 12.55 -0.53
CA LYS A 196 17.13 13.36 -0.51
C LYS A 196 17.63 13.52 0.91
N VAL A 197 18.83 13.04 1.21
CA VAL A 197 19.51 13.27 2.49
C VAL A 197 20.37 14.53 2.35
N HIS A 198 20.02 15.57 3.11
CA HIS A 198 20.70 16.86 3.05
C HIS A 198 21.32 17.20 4.40
N VAL A 199 22.62 17.04 4.52
CA VAL A 199 23.40 17.36 5.72
C VAL A 199 23.92 18.79 5.62
N LEU A 200 23.68 19.58 6.66
CA LEU A 200 24.06 20.99 6.74
C LEU A 200 24.90 21.25 7.99
N ARG A 201 25.98 21.99 7.83
CA ARG A 201 26.81 22.53 8.90
C ARG A 201 26.69 24.05 8.88
N GLU A 202 26.24 24.64 9.97
CA GLU A 202 25.99 26.08 10.06
C GLU A 202 26.84 26.70 11.16
N THR A 203 27.57 27.77 10.83
CA THR A 203 28.27 28.62 11.79
C THR A 203 27.56 29.97 11.82
N LYS A 204 27.16 30.44 13.01
CA LYS A 204 26.48 31.72 13.21
C LYS A 204 27.32 32.68 13.98
N ALA A 205 27.40 33.93 13.53
CA ALA A 205 27.89 35.05 14.29
C ALA A 205 26.72 36.06 14.45
N VAL A 206 26.49 36.52 15.66
CA VAL A 206 25.41 37.49 15.96
C VAL A 206 26.03 38.67 16.69
N ASP A 207 25.71 39.89 16.25
CA ASP A 207 26.00 41.15 16.92
C ASP A 207 24.78 42.06 16.91
N TYR A 208 24.69 42.97 17.85
CA TYR A 208 23.53 43.87 18.00
C TYR A 208 23.97 45.31 17.77
N ALA A 209 23.39 45.98 16.75
CA ALA A 209 23.48 47.40 16.61
C ALA A 209 22.69 48.07 17.71
N LYS A 210 23.30 49.05 18.44
CA LYS A 210 22.67 49.84 19.46
C LYS A 210 22.34 51.22 18.94
#